data_7e9373cef78f25010cbb145e0bb752aa
#
_entry.id   7e9373cef78f25010cbb145e0bb752aa
#
_cell.length_a   1.000
_cell.length_b   1.000
_cell.length_c   1.000
_cell.angle_alpha   90.00
_cell.angle_beta   90.00
_cell.angle_gamma   90.00
#
_symmetry.space_group_name_H-M   'P 1'
#
loop_
_entity.id
_entity.type
_entity.pdbx_description
1 polymer ?
#
loop_
_entity_poly.entity_id
_entity_poly.type
_entity_poly.pdbx_seq_one_letter_code
_entity_poly.pdbx_strand_id
1 'polypeptide(L)'
;MRRILLMVLRNIFFVPVYWYKLCYHARHVDKYTEEEHYKMLKYIVRRANKGGNVTIDVHGQENIPKQDGFMFFPNHQGLYDVLAIVEACTHPFSVVAKKEVENVPFLKQVFKIMKAFMIDREDVRQAMKTITSLSLIHISEPTRRTP
;
A
#
# COMPACT_ATOMS: atom_id res chain seq x y z
N MET A 1 -0.89 2.88 -21.80
CA MET A 1 0.42 3.55 -21.87
C MET A 1 0.35 5.07 -21.91
N ARG A 2 -0.49 5.71 -22.75
CA ARG A 2 -0.61 7.19 -22.84
C ARG A 2 -0.88 7.90 -21.51
N ARG A 3 -1.74 7.35 -20.64
CA ARG A 3 -2.06 7.94 -19.32
C ARG A 3 -0.89 7.89 -18.35
N ILE A 4 -0.11 6.81 -18.36
CA ILE A 4 1.10 6.68 -17.52
C ILE A 4 2.14 7.71 -17.94
N LEU A 5 2.33 7.91 -19.24
CA LEU A 5 3.23 8.93 -19.76
C LEU A 5 2.79 10.34 -19.31
N LEU A 6 1.49 10.64 -19.36
CA LEU A 6 0.93 11.91 -18.86
C LEU A 6 1.13 12.07 -17.36
N MET A 7 0.98 11.01 -16.56
CA MET A 7 1.28 11.03 -15.13
C MET A 7 2.71 11.47 -14.87
N VAL A 8 3.68 10.87 -15.58
CA VAL A 8 5.10 11.20 -15.43
C VAL A 8 5.40 12.61 -15.89
N LEU A 9 4.98 12.98 -17.11
CA LEU A 9 5.30 14.29 -17.70
C LEU A 9 4.74 15.46 -16.87
N ARG A 10 3.49 15.35 -16.41
CA ARG A 10 2.85 16.42 -15.61
C ARG A 10 3.36 16.50 -14.18
N ASN A 11 3.98 15.46 -13.69
CA ASN A 11 4.54 15.41 -12.34
C ASN A 11 6.08 15.47 -12.32
N ILE A 12 6.74 15.69 -13.45
CA ILE A 12 8.20 15.57 -13.57
C ILE A 12 8.97 16.44 -12.56
N PHE A 13 8.48 17.66 -12.31
CA PHE A 13 9.08 18.55 -11.31
C PHE A 13 8.79 18.13 -9.86
N PHE A 14 7.75 17.34 -9.63
CA PHE A 14 7.36 16.87 -8.30
C PHE A 14 7.94 15.50 -7.98
N VAL A 15 8.26 14.70 -9.00
CA VAL A 15 8.83 13.35 -8.84
C VAL A 15 10.06 13.34 -7.92
N PRO A 16 11.07 14.23 -8.08
CA PRO A 16 12.22 14.22 -7.18
C PRO A 16 11.86 14.50 -5.72
N VAL A 17 10.92 15.42 -5.47
CA VAL A 17 10.47 15.78 -4.12
C VAL A 17 9.75 14.62 -3.47
N TYR A 18 8.84 13.96 -4.21
CA TYR A 18 8.11 12.80 -3.69
C TYR A 18 9.01 11.59 -3.53
N TRP A 19 9.95 11.39 -4.41
CA TRP A 19 10.97 10.37 -4.29
C TRP A 19 11.79 10.56 -3.01
N TYR A 20 12.26 11.77 -2.77
CA TYR A 20 12.98 12.10 -1.54
C TYR A 20 12.13 11.83 -0.30
N LYS A 21 10.88 12.32 -0.27
CA LYS A 21 9.95 12.09 0.86
C LYS A 21 9.70 10.60 1.08
N LEU A 22 9.44 9.86 0.01
CA LEU A 22 9.19 8.42 0.06
C LEU A 22 10.41 7.67 0.63
N CYS A 23 11.61 8.00 0.15
CA CYS A 23 12.84 7.41 0.66
C CYS A 23 13.10 7.79 2.12
N TYR A 24 12.81 9.03 2.49
CA TYR A 24 12.95 9.50 3.88
C TYR A 24 12.02 8.74 4.82
N HIS A 25 10.74 8.63 4.49
CA HIS A 25 9.76 7.85 5.27
C HIS A 25 10.14 6.36 5.33
N ALA A 26 10.60 5.78 4.23
CA ALA A 26 11.04 4.39 4.19
C ALA A 26 12.30 4.11 5.03
N ARG A 27 13.15 5.11 5.27
CA ARG A 27 14.31 5.00 6.17
C ARG A 27 13.95 5.21 7.63
N HIS A 28 12.87 5.92 7.90
CA HIS A 28 12.46 6.31 9.25
C HIS A 28 11.03 5.85 9.55
N VAL A 29 10.75 4.55 9.30
CA VAL A 29 9.40 3.99 9.43
C VAL A 29 8.87 4.17 10.86
N ASP A 30 9.73 4.03 11.87
CA ASP A 30 9.32 4.11 13.27
C ASP A 30 9.10 5.56 13.77
N LYS A 31 9.49 6.56 12.96
CA LYS A 31 9.34 7.98 13.34
C LYS A 31 7.94 8.52 13.09
N TYR A 32 7.19 7.90 12.22
CA TYR A 32 5.87 8.31 11.77
C TYR A 32 4.85 7.23 12.06
N THR A 33 3.62 7.65 12.31
CA THR A 33 2.48 6.74 12.46
C THR A 33 2.08 6.11 11.12
N GLU A 34 1.37 4.99 11.17
CA GLU A 34 0.84 4.35 9.96
C GLU A 34 -0.11 5.27 9.20
N GLU A 35 -0.89 6.07 9.92
CA GLU A 35 -1.76 7.08 9.31
C GLU A 35 -0.99 8.17 8.55
N GLU A 36 0.12 8.67 9.11
CA GLU A 36 0.94 9.68 8.46
C GLU A 36 1.59 9.14 7.19
N HIS A 37 2.11 7.92 7.24
CA HIS A 37 2.61 7.20 6.09
C HIS A 37 1.53 7.03 5.03
N TYR A 38 0.34 6.61 5.44
CA TYR A 38 -0.78 6.38 4.53
C TYR A 38 -1.28 7.67 3.89
N LYS A 39 -1.42 8.75 4.65
CA LYS A 39 -1.78 10.08 4.14
C LYS A 39 -0.79 10.56 3.07
N MET A 40 0.51 10.36 3.31
CA MET A 40 1.55 10.70 2.33
C MET A 40 1.41 9.86 1.06
N LEU A 41 1.26 8.54 1.16
CA LEU A 41 1.07 7.65 0.01
C LEU A 41 -0.19 8.02 -0.78
N LYS A 42 -1.30 8.24 -0.09
CA LYS A 42 -2.58 8.63 -0.69
C LYS A 42 -2.46 9.97 -1.45
N TYR A 43 -1.72 10.91 -0.90
CA TYR A 43 -1.45 12.18 -1.57
C TYR A 43 -0.64 11.98 -2.87
N ILE A 44 0.40 11.15 -2.85
CA ILE A 44 1.22 10.82 -4.04
C ILE A 44 0.35 10.17 -5.11
N VAL A 45 -0.48 9.19 -4.74
CA VAL A 45 -1.38 8.47 -5.65
C VAL A 45 -2.40 9.43 -6.29
N ARG A 46 -3.08 10.24 -5.49
CA ARG A 46 -4.06 11.23 -5.98
C ARG A 46 -3.43 12.22 -6.96
N ARG A 47 -2.22 12.66 -6.67
CA ARG A 47 -1.52 13.56 -7.56
C ARG A 47 -1.12 12.89 -8.87
N ALA A 48 -0.66 11.64 -8.82
CA ALA A 48 -0.37 10.85 -10.02
C ALA A 48 -1.63 10.67 -10.87
N ASN A 49 -2.75 10.29 -10.25
CA ASN A 49 -4.03 10.13 -10.92
C ASN A 49 -4.50 11.41 -11.60
N LYS A 50 -4.44 12.54 -10.89
CA LYS A 50 -4.75 13.85 -11.47
C LYS A 50 -3.87 14.17 -12.69
N GLY A 51 -2.56 13.87 -12.61
CA GLY A 51 -1.64 14.05 -13.74
C GLY A 51 -2.01 13.19 -14.95
N GLY A 52 -2.50 11.98 -14.73
CA GLY A 52 -2.94 11.05 -15.77
C GLY A 52 -4.36 11.25 -16.27
N ASN A 53 -5.10 12.24 -15.76
CA ASN A 53 -6.54 12.37 -15.98
C ASN A 53 -7.30 11.07 -15.64
N VAL A 54 -6.94 10.47 -14.51
CA VAL A 54 -7.59 9.26 -13.98
C VAL A 54 -8.48 9.69 -12.83
N THR A 55 -9.72 9.27 -12.86
CA THR A 55 -10.69 9.38 -11.76
C THR A 55 -10.96 7.98 -11.23
N ILE A 56 -10.87 7.81 -9.94
CA ILE A 56 -11.27 6.57 -9.26
C ILE A 56 -12.69 6.79 -8.75
N ASP A 57 -13.63 6.06 -9.30
CA ASP A 57 -15.01 6.02 -8.84
C ASP A 57 -15.18 4.82 -7.91
N VAL A 58 -15.52 5.08 -6.66
CA VAL A 58 -15.56 4.07 -5.60
C VAL A 58 -17.00 3.81 -5.22
N HIS A 59 -17.43 2.56 -5.36
CA HIS A 59 -18.74 2.10 -4.94
C HIS A 59 -18.60 1.10 -3.80
N GLY A 60 -19.52 1.13 -2.84
CA GLY A 60 -19.56 0.19 -1.72
C GLY A 60 -18.49 0.45 -0.64
N GLN A 61 -17.95 1.66 -0.55
CA GLN A 61 -16.97 2.03 0.48
C GLN A 61 -17.53 1.87 1.89
N GLU A 62 -18.84 2.02 2.05
CA GLU A 62 -19.60 1.82 3.30
C GLU A 62 -19.56 0.37 3.81
N ASN A 63 -19.23 -0.60 2.91
CA ASN A 63 -19.11 -2.01 3.26
C ASN A 63 -17.73 -2.36 3.84
N ILE A 64 -16.77 -1.43 3.79
CA ILE A 64 -15.46 -1.64 4.41
C ILE A 64 -15.64 -1.59 5.93
N PRO A 65 -15.18 -2.63 6.68
CA PRO A 65 -15.29 -2.65 8.13
C PRO A 65 -14.63 -1.40 8.74
N LYS A 66 -15.28 -0.81 9.74
CA LYS A 66 -14.72 0.34 10.49
C LYS A 66 -13.67 -0.07 11.51
N GLN A 67 -13.66 -1.35 11.88
CA GLN A 67 -12.71 -1.93 12.82
C GLN A 67 -11.53 -2.52 12.05
N ASP A 68 -10.34 -2.46 12.62
CA ASP A 68 -9.16 -3.12 12.08
C ASP A 68 -9.28 -4.66 12.21
N GLY A 69 -8.36 -5.40 11.59
CA GLY A 69 -8.31 -6.85 11.71
C GLY A 69 -9.07 -7.59 10.59
N PHE A 70 -9.27 -6.97 9.44
CA PHE A 70 -9.83 -7.62 8.25
C PHE A 70 -8.80 -7.70 7.13
N MET A 71 -9.05 -8.58 6.17
CA MET A 71 -8.19 -8.79 5.01
C MET A 71 -8.99 -8.64 3.71
N PHE A 72 -8.46 -7.86 2.78
CA PHE A 72 -8.99 -7.76 1.43
C PHE A 72 -8.41 -8.84 0.52
N PHE A 73 -9.26 -9.48 -0.25
CA PHE A 73 -8.88 -10.38 -1.33
C PHE A 73 -9.36 -9.82 -2.67
N PRO A 74 -8.69 -8.79 -3.19
CA PRO A 74 -9.13 -8.16 -4.41
C PRO A 74 -8.83 -9.06 -5.62
N ASN A 75 -9.76 -9.12 -6.57
CA ASN A 75 -9.51 -9.67 -7.88
C ASN A 75 -8.79 -8.61 -8.74
N HIS A 76 -7.48 -8.50 -8.59
CA HIS A 76 -6.69 -7.51 -9.30
C HIS A 76 -5.81 -8.14 -10.38
N GLN A 77 -5.59 -7.41 -11.47
CA GLN A 77 -4.84 -7.87 -12.63
C GLN A 77 -3.52 -7.12 -12.83
N GLY A 78 -3.33 -6.01 -12.12
CA GLY A 78 -2.17 -5.17 -12.32
C GLY A 78 -1.76 -4.35 -11.12
N LEU A 79 -0.57 -3.79 -11.22
CA LEU A 79 0.04 -2.98 -10.16
C LEU A 79 -0.76 -1.69 -9.87
N TYR A 80 -1.47 -1.18 -10.88
CA TYR A 80 -2.27 0.03 -10.74
C TYR A 80 -3.46 -0.17 -9.80
N ASP A 81 -4.00 -1.36 -9.71
CA ASP A 81 -5.15 -1.68 -8.86
C ASP A 81 -4.83 -1.45 -7.38
N VAL A 82 -3.58 -1.72 -6.97
CA VAL A 82 -3.11 -1.41 -5.60
C VAL A 82 -3.18 0.10 -5.33
N LEU A 83 -2.80 0.92 -6.31
CA LEU A 83 -2.89 2.38 -6.18
C LEU A 83 -4.34 2.84 -6.11
N ALA A 84 -5.24 2.21 -6.86
CA ALA A 84 -6.67 2.49 -6.78
C ALA A 84 -7.25 2.14 -5.40
N ILE A 85 -6.84 1.00 -4.82
CA ILE A 85 -7.22 0.60 -3.45
C ILE A 85 -6.69 1.60 -2.43
N VAL A 86 -5.43 2.05 -2.56
CA VAL A 86 -4.86 3.09 -1.67
C VAL A 86 -5.67 4.38 -1.73
N GLU A 87 -6.16 4.78 -2.90
CA GLU A 87 -7.00 5.97 -3.01
C GLU A 87 -8.40 5.74 -2.43
N ALA A 88 -8.99 4.59 -2.67
CA ALA A 88 -10.34 4.25 -2.25
C ALA A 88 -10.45 3.99 -0.75
N CYS A 89 -9.51 3.26 -0.16
CA CYS A 89 -9.59 2.85 1.23
C CYS A 89 -9.42 4.04 2.18
N THR A 90 -10.17 4.03 3.29
CA THR A 90 -10.13 5.07 4.32
C THR A 90 -9.13 4.78 5.43
N HIS A 91 -8.75 3.53 5.61
CA HIS A 91 -7.84 3.06 6.66
C HIS A 91 -6.47 2.70 6.10
N PRO A 92 -5.39 2.87 6.87
CA PRO A 92 -4.11 2.24 6.55
C PRO A 92 -4.27 0.73 6.42
N PHE A 93 -3.57 0.13 5.48
CA PHE A 93 -3.52 -1.32 5.31
C PHE A 93 -2.14 -1.77 4.88
N SER A 94 -1.81 -3.00 5.20
CA SER A 94 -0.63 -3.68 4.69
C SER A 94 -0.98 -4.52 3.46
N VAL A 95 0.01 -4.89 2.69
CA VAL A 95 -0.18 -5.72 1.49
C VAL A 95 0.64 -6.99 1.56
N VAL A 96 0.13 -8.05 0.97
CA VAL A 96 0.87 -9.26 0.69
C VAL A 96 1.29 -9.23 -0.77
N ALA A 97 2.59 -9.21 -1.02
CA ALA A 97 3.14 -9.04 -2.37
C ALA A 97 4.10 -10.20 -2.72
N LYS A 98 4.32 -10.36 -4.01
CA LYS A 98 5.32 -11.28 -4.55
C LYS A 98 6.73 -10.82 -4.22
N LYS A 99 7.60 -11.76 -3.80
CA LYS A 99 9.01 -11.48 -3.49
C LYS A 99 9.77 -10.85 -4.68
N GLU A 100 9.44 -11.22 -5.90
CA GLU A 100 10.11 -10.73 -7.10
C GLU A 100 9.94 -9.22 -7.32
N VAL A 101 8.87 -8.63 -6.76
CA VAL A 101 8.64 -7.17 -6.86
C VAL A 101 9.22 -6.39 -5.70
N GLU A 102 9.80 -7.06 -4.70
CA GLU A 102 10.36 -6.45 -3.50
C GLU A 102 11.43 -5.38 -3.80
N ASN A 103 12.27 -5.66 -4.79
CA ASN A 103 13.40 -4.80 -5.13
C ASN A 103 13.14 -3.84 -6.29
N VAL A 104 11.91 -3.78 -6.80
CA VAL A 104 11.54 -2.80 -7.83
C VAL A 104 11.63 -1.39 -7.25
N PRO A 105 12.39 -0.47 -7.87
CA PRO A 105 12.46 0.92 -7.43
C PRO A 105 11.06 1.52 -7.29
N PHE A 106 10.87 2.41 -6.34
CA PHE A 106 9.59 2.97 -5.92
C PHE A 106 8.74 1.98 -5.11
N LEU A 107 8.47 0.77 -5.61
CA LEU A 107 7.68 -0.24 -4.88
C LEU A 107 8.34 -0.67 -3.58
N LYS A 108 9.65 -0.86 -3.60
CA LYS A 108 10.44 -1.19 -2.39
C LYS A 108 10.16 -0.22 -1.24
N GLN A 109 10.14 1.07 -1.52
CA GLN A 109 9.88 2.09 -0.51
C GLN A 109 8.43 2.06 -0.04
N VAL A 110 7.48 1.91 -0.97
CA VAL A 110 6.05 1.78 -0.66
C VAL A 110 5.80 0.56 0.20
N PHE A 111 6.32 -0.60 -0.17
CA PHE A 111 6.17 -1.84 0.59
C PHE A 111 6.75 -1.72 2.00
N LYS A 112 7.91 -1.07 2.13
CA LYS A 112 8.52 -0.86 3.44
C LYS A 112 7.65 0.04 4.34
N ILE A 113 7.10 1.11 3.78
CA ILE A 113 6.21 2.05 4.49
C ILE A 113 4.89 1.37 4.88
N MET A 114 4.34 0.55 4.01
CA MET A 114 3.10 -0.20 4.25
C MET A 114 3.33 -1.48 5.08
N LYS A 115 4.56 -1.74 5.54
CA LYS A 115 4.92 -2.97 6.26
C LYS A 115 4.46 -4.23 5.51
N ALA A 116 4.71 -4.27 4.20
CA ALA A 116 4.24 -5.33 3.33
C ALA A 116 4.88 -6.68 3.68
N PHE A 117 4.10 -7.73 3.50
CA PHE A 117 4.56 -9.11 3.64
C PHE A 117 4.93 -9.67 2.26
N MET A 118 6.15 -10.21 2.15
CA MET A 118 6.61 -10.81 0.91
C MET A 118 6.40 -12.31 0.93
N ILE A 119 5.74 -12.84 -0.11
CA ILE A 119 5.51 -14.27 -0.28
C ILE A 119 6.34 -14.78 -1.46
N ASP A 120 7.14 -15.81 -1.18
CA ASP A 120 7.75 -16.65 -2.19
C ASP A 120 6.74 -17.76 -2.55
N ARG A 121 6.23 -17.72 -3.77
CA ARG A 121 5.23 -18.72 -4.23
C ARG A 121 5.84 -20.09 -4.50
N GLU A 122 7.15 -20.18 -4.67
CA GLU A 122 7.87 -21.43 -4.88
C GLU A 122 8.24 -22.08 -3.55
N ASP A 123 8.32 -21.30 -2.46
CA ASP A 123 8.54 -21.82 -1.10
C ASP A 123 7.22 -21.85 -0.31
N VAL A 124 6.53 -22.98 -0.41
CA VAL A 124 5.26 -23.24 0.30
C VAL A 124 5.41 -23.09 1.83
N ARG A 125 6.56 -23.46 2.39
CA ARG A 125 6.80 -23.37 3.84
C ARG A 125 6.91 -21.91 4.28
N GLN A 126 7.62 -21.09 3.51
CA GLN A 126 7.74 -19.65 3.80
C GLN A 126 6.37 -18.95 3.61
N ALA A 127 5.63 -19.30 2.57
CA ALA A 127 4.29 -18.77 2.34
C ALA A 127 3.34 -19.12 3.51
N MET A 128 3.34 -20.36 3.98
CA MET A 128 2.53 -20.77 5.14
C MET A 128 2.93 -20.05 6.42
N LYS A 129 4.23 -19.90 6.71
CA LYS A 129 4.71 -19.12 7.87
C LYS A 129 4.23 -17.68 7.82
N THR A 130 4.29 -17.04 6.65
CA THR A 130 3.82 -15.67 6.47
C THR A 130 2.32 -15.56 6.73
N ILE A 131 1.52 -16.48 6.19
CA ILE A 131 0.06 -16.50 6.41
C ILE A 131 -0.27 -16.76 7.89
N THR A 132 0.43 -17.67 8.54
CA THR A 132 0.24 -17.95 9.98
C THR A 132 0.62 -16.73 10.81
N SER A 133 1.71 -16.05 10.51
CA SER A 133 2.10 -14.82 11.22
C SER A 133 1.06 -13.71 11.06
N LEU A 134 0.48 -13.55 9.87
CA LEU A 134 -0.61 -12.61 9.61
C LEU A 134 -1.84 -12.94 10.44
N SER A 135 -2.22 -14.22 10.52
CA SER A 135 -3.38 -14.64 11.33
C SER A 135 -3.15 -14.41 12.82
N LEU A 136 -1.94 -14.62 13.33
CA LEU A 136 -1.60 -14.37 14.73
C LEU A 136 -1.61 -12.89 15.09
N ILE A 137 -1.18 -12.00 14.20
CA ILE A 137 -1.25 -10.55 14.40
C ILE A 137 -2.72 -10.13 14.53
N HIS A 138 -3.61 -10.66 13.70
CA HIS A 138 -5.04 -10.36 13.76
C HIS A 138 -5.75 -10.96 14.98
N ILE A 139 -5.27 -12.08 15.53
CA ILE A 139 -5.85 -12.72 16.72
C ILE A 139 -5.36 -12.05 18.00
N SER A 140 -4.13 -11.53 18.04
CA SER A 140 -3.56 -10.96 19.26
C SER A 140 -3.94 -9.49 19.52
N GLU A 141 -4.37 -8.73 18.52
CA GLU A 141 -4.80 -7.34 18.71
C GLU A 141 -6.15 -7.15 19.42
N PRO A 142 -7.18 -7.99 19.25
CA PRO A 142 -8.44 -7.82 19.96
C PRO A 142 -8.32 -7.92 21.49
N THR A 143 -7.30 -8.59 21.99
CA THR A 143 -7.07 -8.78 23.43
C THR A 143 -6.32 -7.63 24.11
N ARG A 144 -5.80 -6.67 23.36
CA ARG A 144 -5.10 -5.50 23.91
C ARG A 144 -6.02 -4.32 24.26
N ARG A 145 -7.31 -4.46 24.06
CA ARG A 145 -8.31 -3.49 24.53
C ARG A 145 -9.03 -4.01 25.74
N THR A 146 -8.38 -3.95 26.89
CA THR A 146 -9.02 -3.93 28.21
C THR A 146 -8.39 -2.83 29.04
N PRO A 147 -9.15 -2.27 29.93
CA PRO A 147 -9.68 -0.91 30.04
C PRO A 147 -8.67 0.04 30.66
#